data_19f44cf9bf2e16db0a13d37327009a70
#
_entry.id   19f44cf9bf2e16db0a13d37327009a70
#
_cell.length_a   1.000
_cell.length_b   1.000
_cell.length_c   1.000
_cell.angle_alpha   90.00
_cell.angle_beta   90.00
_cell.angle_gamma   90.00
#
_symmetry.space_group_name_H-M   'P 1'
#
loop_
_entity.id
_entity.type
_entity.pdbx_description
1 polymer ?
#
loop_
_entity_poly.entity_id
_entity_poly.type
_entity_poly.pdbx_seq_one_letter_code
_entity_poly.pdbx_strand_id
1 'polypeptide(L)'
;MSHSLSAAEATERLGVNRATLYAYVSRGLIRSEPTQGKTRERRYSGEDVDTLVRRKEERRDPEKTVQGALNWGVPVLESALTLITEGRLYYRGYDAVHLAEQCSFEEVAALLWTGELRAIALPLRAHLALIPQSPESGLLESFAQALTHAGARDLQASDARPGAQPGNAARVLSLLFAVVERHRGIPGAPDLALHERLGRAWGAAPLHTDLLRRALILTADHELNVSSFTARCIASSGAGLHHAALGGLCALQGVRHGLGTELCSELLDLAERQGAARALSSVMRRFRRPPGFGHRLYPEGDPRGQALLDQVMATSPDLPALQVAHDLCAEVKRELGELPNVDLALALVARIVGGPAERSIALFALGRTVGWLAHAMESAAGGQLIRPRAKYVGVPPP
;
A
#
# COMPACT_ATOMS: atom_id res chain seq x y z
N MET A 1 -1.75 -23.69 8.39
CA MET A 1 -1.00 -24.84 8.98
C MET A 1 0.46 -24.61 8.68
N SER A 2 1.33 -24.48 9.68
CA SER A 2 2.76 -24.31 9.47
C SER A 2 3.29 -25.55 8.73
N HIS A 3 3.91 -25.34 7.57
CA HIS A 3 4.53 -26.39 6.78
C HIS A 3 5.65 -27.05 7.59
N SER A 4 5.41 -28.28 8.08
CA SER A 4 6.38 -29.02 8.89
C SER A 4 7.02 -30.14 8.08
N LEU A 5 8.35 -30.22 8.11
CA LEU A 5 9.17 -31.18 7.35
C LEU A 5 9.64 -32.35 8.22
N SER A 6 9.80 -33.54 7.63
CA SER A 6 10.53 -34.65 8.24
C SER A 6 12.04 -34.36 8.24
N ALA A 7 12.82 -35.15 8.98
CA ALA A 7 14.29 -35.03 8.98
C ALA A 7 14.90 -35.27 7.59
N ALA A 8 14.33 -36.17 6.79
CA ALA A 8 14.79 -36.46 5.42
C ALA A 8 14.55 -35.27 4.49
N GLU A 9 13.32 -34.73 4.47
CA GLU A 9 12.94 -33.55 3.69
C GLU A 9 13.75 -32.31 4.09
N ALA A 10 13.96 -32.08 5.40
CA ALA A 10 14.73 -30.94 5.89
C ALA A 10 16.22 -31.05 5.50
N THR A 11 16.81 -32.23 5.58
CA THR A 11 18.23 -32.45 5.18
C THR A 11 18.43 -32.33 3.69
N GLU A 12 17.52 -32.87 2.88
CA GLU A 12 17.53 -32.75 1.42
C GLU A 12 17.43 -31.27 1.01
N ARG A 13 16.45 -30.53 1.57
CA ARG A 13 16.21 -29.13 1.25
C ARG A 13 17.35 -28.19 1.67
N LEU A 14 18.00 -28.47 2.80
CA LEU A 14 19.20 -27.76 3.27
C LEU A 14 20.47 -28.16 2.53
N GLY A 15 20.49 -29.30 1.86
CA GLY A 15 21.68 -29.91 1.28
C GLY A 15 22.75 -30.21 2.35
N VAL A 16 22.33 -30.79 3.49
CA VAL A 16 23.20 -31.11 4.64
C VAL A 16 22.92 -32.51 5.17
N ASN A 17 23.84 -33.07 5.96
CA ASN A 17 23.61 -34.33 6.66
C ASN A 17 22.78 -34.12 7.96
N ARG A 18 22.29 -35.25 8.52
CA ARG A 18 21.45 -35.22 9.75
C ARG A 18 22.17 -34.61 10.96
N ALA A 19 23.48 -34.81 11.09
CA ALA A 19 24.25 -34.26 12.20
C ALA A 19 24.26 -32.73 12.15
N THR A 20 24.39 -32.15 10.96
CA THR A 20 24.31 -30.71 10.74
C THR A 20 22.90 -30.16 11.01
N LEU A 21 21.84 -30.89 10.61
CA LEU A 21 20.46 -30.53 10.94
C LEU A 21 20.25 -30.44 12.46
N TYR A 22 20.75 -31.45 13.20
CA TYR A 22 20.66 -31.43 14.68
C TYR A 22 21.47 -30.30 15.31
N ALA A 23 22.64 -29.95 14.74
CA ALA A 23 23.41 -28.80 15.18
C ALA A 23 22.65 -27.46 14.94
N TYR A 24 21.89 -27.33 13.89
CA TYR A 24 21.04 -26.18 13.66
C TYR A 24 19.89 -26.08 14.67
N VAL A 25 19.28 -27.22 15.02
CA VAL A 25 18.23 -27.27 16.06
C VAL A 25 18.80 -26.91 17.43
N SER A 26 19.96 -27.48 17.81
CA SER A 26 20.60 -27.20 19.10
C SER A 26 21.03 -25.72 19.27
N ARG A 27 21.31 -25.04 18.16
CA ARG A 27 21.64 -23.60 18.11
C ARG A 27 20.40 -22.71 18.00
N GLY A 28 19.19 -23.27 18.04
CA GLY A 28 17.94 -22.52 17.93
C GLY A 28 17.66 -21.94 16.53
N LEU A 29 18.39 -22.39 15.50
CA LEU A 29 18.21 -21.92 14.12
C LEU A 29 17.05 -22.59 13.39
N ILE A 30 16.59 -23.76 13.87
CA ILE A 30 15.42 -24.47 13.37
C ILE A 30 14.60 -24.97 14.57
N ARG A 31 13.35 -24.59 14.60
CA ARG A 31 12.39 -25.11 15.58
C ARG A 31 12.03 -26.54 15.22
N SER A 32 11.89 -27.41 16.21
CA SER A 32 11.47 -28.79 16.01
C SER A 32 10.56 -29.26 17.11
N GLU A 33 9.50 -29.99 16.74
CA GLU A 33 8.49 -30.55 17.62
C GLU A 33 8.49 -32.08 17.57
N PRO A 34 8.24 -32.79 18.70
CA PRO A 34 8.06 -34.22 18.67
C PRO A 34 6.76 -34.59 17.97
N THR A 35 6.77 -35.64 17.16
CA THR A 35 5.57 -36.20 16.54
C THR A 35 4.76 -36.98 17.57
N GLN A 36 3.44 -36.85 17.57
CA GLN A 36 2.54 -37.65 18.39
C GLN A 36 2.58 -39.12 17.85
N GLY A 37 3.32 -39.99 18.51
CA GLY A 37 3.43 -41.40 18.12
C GLY A 37 4.49 -42.15 18.94
N LYS A 38 4.54 -43.52 18.84
CA LYS A 38 5.50 -44.37 19.55
C LYS A 38 6.94 -44.28 19.01
N THR A 39 7.20 -43.54 17.94
CA THR A 39 8.51 -43.32 17.33
C THR A 39 9.09 -41.96 17.77
N ARG A 40 10.42 -41.93 18.04
CA ARG A 40 11.19 -40.74 18.38
C ARG A 40 11.40 -39.80 17.17
N GLU A 41 10.42 -39.68 16.28
CA GLU A 41 10.49 -38.80 15.12
C GLU A 41 10.18 -37.35 15.51
N ARG A 42 10.91 -36.38 14.92
CA ARG A 42 10.69 -34.96 15.09
C ARG A 42 10.29 -34.33 13.77
N ARG A 43 9.43 -33.33 13.84
CA ARG A 43 9.07 -32.47 12.72
C ARG A 43 9.81 -31.14 12.86
N TYR A 44 10.24 -30.59 11.73
CA TYR A 44 11.06 -29.39 11.66
C TYR A 44 10.27 -28.27 10.98
N SER A 45 10.40 -27.03 11.46
CA SER A 45 9.76 -25.87 10.86
C SER A 45 10.29 -25.65 9.44
N GLY A 46 9.40 -25.78 8.44
CA GLY A 46 9.75 -25.54 7.04
C GLY A 46 10.18 -24.09 6.79
N GLU A 47 9.59 -23.15 7.49
CA GLU A 47 9.94 -21.74 7.42
C GLU A 47 11.39 -21.46 7.88
N ASP A 48 11.81 -22.08 9.00
CA ASP A 48 13.18 -21.93 9.50
C ASP A 48 14.18 -22.59 8.55
N VAL A 49 13.82 -23.77 7.98
CA VAL A 49 14.61 -24.47 6.95
C VAL A 49 14.76 -23.58 5.72
N ASP A 50 13.69 -23.00 5.19
CA ASP A 50 13.73 -22.11 4.03
C ASP A 50 14.55 -20.86 4.27
N THR A 51 14.47 -20.32 5.49
CA THR A 51 15.28 -19.17 5.89
C THR A 51 16.78 -19.51 5.89
N LEU A 52 17.16 -20.70 6.36
CA LEU A 52 18.55 -21.13 6.32
C LEU A 52 19.05 -21.47 4.90
N VAL A 53 18.21 -22.07 4.07
CA VAL A 53 18.52 -22.30 2.64
C VAL A 53 18.80 -20.97 1.96
N ARG A 54 17.90 -20.01 2.12
CA ARG A 54 18.06 -18.67 1.57
C ARG A 54 19.36 -18.00 2.03
N ARG A 55 19.65 -17.99 3.33
CA ARG A 55 20.91 -17.44 3.88
C ARG A 55 22.16 -18.14 3.32
N LYS A 56 22.08 -19.41 3.02
CA LYS A 56 23.20 -20.16 2.43
C LYS A 56 23.40 -19.82 0.96
N GLU A 57 22.32 -19.64 0.21
CA GLU A 57 22.34 -19.17 -1.18
C GLU A 57 22.85 -17.73 -1.28
N GLU A 58 22.38 -16.85 -0.41
CA GLU A 58 22.84 -15.45 -0.29
C GLU A 58 24.35 -15.33 -0.06
N ARG A 59 24.90 -16.20 0.78
CA ARG A 59 26.35 -16.25 1.02
C ARG A 59 27.14 -16.82 -0.16
N ARG A 60 26.50 -17.70 -0.94
CA ARG A 60 27.14 -18.38 -2.08
C ARG A 60 27.18 -17.52 -3.33
N ASP A 61 26.16 -16.70 -3.52
CA ASP A 61 26.04 -15.77 -4.66
C ASP A 61 25.48 -14.42 -4.21
N PRO A 62 26.32 -13.53 -3.67
CA PRO A 62 25.90 -12.20 -3.24
C PRO A 62 25.33 -11.34 -4.37
N GLU A 63 25.81 -11.52 -5.61
CA GLU A 63 25.29 -10.75 -6.77
C GLU A 63 23.84 -11.13 -7.07
N LYS A 64 23.51 -12.41 -7.03
CA LYS A 64 22.15 -12.89 -7.24
C LYS A 64 21.20 -12.46 -6.15
N THR A 65 21.70 -12.41 -4.91
CA THR A 65 20.95 -11.90 -3.75
C THR A 65 20.58 -10.43 -3.93
N VAL A 66 21.53 -9.59 -4.32
CA VAL A 66 21.29 -8.16 -4.58
C VAL A 66 20.32 -7.97 -5.75
N GLN A 67 20.42 -8.75 -6.81
CA GLN A 67 19.48 -8.71 -7.93
C GLN A 67 18.06 -9.10 -7.50
N GLY A 68 17.92 -10.12 -6.65
CA GLY A 68 16.64 -10.57 -6.11
C GLY A 68 16.03 -9.60 -5.10
N ALA A 69 16.85 -8.82 -4.40
CA ALA A 69 16.40 -7.93 -3.32
C ALA A 69 15.43 -6.84 -3.79
N LEU A 70 15.54 -6.38 -5.05
CA LEU A 70 14.63 -5.40 -5.65
C LEU A 70 13.28 -6.00 -6.12
N ASN A 71 13.07 -7.33 -6.00
CA ASN A 71 11.84 -7.98 -6.44
C ASN A 71 11.31 -8.94 -5.36
N TRP A 72 10.72 -8.39 -4.30
CA TRP A 72 10.19 -9.14 -3.16
C TRP A 72 11.25 -9.99 -2.42
N GLY A 73 12.50 -9.56 -2.48
CA GLY A 73 13.64 -10.24 -1.85
C GLY A 73 13.89 -9.78 -0.41
N VAL A 74 15.17 -9.79 -0.03
CA VAL A 74 15.59 -9.29 1.29
C VAL A 74 15.38 -7.77 1.40
N PRO A 75 15.09 -7.24 2.60
CA PRO A 75 15.00 -5.80 2.84
C PRO A 75 16.29 -5.08 2.43
N VAL A 76 16.17 -4.03 1.63
CA VAL A 76 17.31 -3.23 1.12
C VAL A 76 17.52 -1.93 1.87
N LEU A 77 16.50 -1.45 2.58
CA LEU A 77 16.53 -0.21 3.38
C LEU A 77 15.84 -0.44 4.72
N GLU A 78 16.33 0.23 5.74
CA GLU A 78 15.65 0.30 7.03
C GLU A 78 14.54 1.34 6.99
N SER A 79 13.44 1.06 7.70
CA SER A 79 12.31 1.97 7.88
C SER A 79 11.64 1.68 9.22
N ALA A 80 11.27 2.75 9.93
CA ALA A 80 10.51 2.67 11.18
C ALA A 80 9.02 3.00 10.99
N LEU A 81 8.53 3.07 9.73
CA LEU A 81 7.18 3.54 9.43
C LEU A 81 6.16 2.43 9.48
N THR A 82 6.40 1.35 8.75
CA THR A 82 5.42 0.29 8.53
C THR A 82 6.04 -1.09 8.71
N LEU A 83 5.35 -1.95 9.45
CA LEU A 83 5.65 -3.36 9.61
C LEU A 83 4.49 -4.20 9.09
N ILE A 84 4.81 -5.19 8.25
CA ILE A 84 3.85 -6.22 7.81
C ILE A 84 4.36 -7.56 8.34
N THR A 85 3.60 -8.17 9.24
CA THR A 85 3.95 -9.44 9.84
C THR A 85 2.69 -10.22 10.24
N GLU A 86 2.72 -11.52 10.16
CA GLU A 86 1.61 -12.41 10.56
C GLU A 86 0.26 -12.02 9.94
N GLY A 87 0.27 -11.57 8.67
CA GLY A 87 -0.94 -11.15 7.97
C GLY A 87 -1.55 -9.82 8.44
N ARG A 88 -0.84 -9.04 9.26
CA ARG A 88 -1.29 -7.75 9.81
C ARG A 88 -0.39 -6.62 9.35
N LEU A 89 -0.97 -5.41 9.34
CA LEU A 89 -0.29 -4.16 8.98
C LEU A 89 -0.21 -3.25 10.20
N TYR A 90 0.98 -2.73 10.48
CA TYR A 90 1.24 -1.82 11.61
C TYR A 90 1.90 -0.54 11.13
N TYR A 91 1.40 0.61 11.59
CA TYR A 91 2.02 1.92 11.42
C TYR A 91 2.72 2.31 12.71
N ARG A 92 4.06 2.38 12.71
CA ARG A 92 4.88 2.68 13.90
C ARG A 92 4.48 1.86 15.15
N GLY A 93 4.16 0.58 14.92
CA GLY A 93 3.78 -0.35 15.99
C GLY A 93 2.29 -0.40 16.33
N TYR A 94 1.46 0.48 15.78
CA TYR A 94 0.01 0.47 15.95
C TYR A 94 -0.67 -0.30 14.81
N ASP A 95 -1.60 -1.18 15.14
CA ASP A 95 -2.38 -1.93 14.13
C ASP A 95 -3.21 -0.97 13.26
N ALA A 96 -3.03 -1.04 11.94
CA ALA A 96 -3.64 -0.11 11.00
C ALA A 96 -5.17 -0.25 10.93
N VAL A 97 -5.71 -1.45 11.14
CA VAL A 97 -7.18 -1.68 11.20
C VAL A 97 -7.74 -1.01 12.44
N HIS A 98 -7.09 -1.19 13.59
CA HIS A 98 -7.50 -0.52 14.83
C HIS A 98 -7.41 1.01 14.72
N LEU A 99 -6.36 1.54 14.10
CA LEU A 99 -6.27 2.98 13.83
C LEU A 99 -7.42 3.48 12.93
N ALA A 100 -7.81 2.69 11.92
CA ALA A 100 -8.94 3.03 11.06
C ALA A 100 -10.28 2.99 11.78
N GLU A 101 -10.40 2.26 12.88
CA GLU A 101 -11.60 2.24 13.72
C GLU A 101 -11.68 3.45 14.65
N GLN A 102 -10.57 3.88 15.24
CA GLN A 102 -10.55 4.75 16.42
C GLN A 102 -10.01 6.17 16.15
N CYS A 103 -9.22 6.36 15.09
CA CYS A 103 -8.47 7.59 14.88
C CYS A 103 -8.99 8.39 13.68
N SER A 104 -8.71 9.68 13.68
CA SER A 104 -8.82 10.52 12.49
C SER A 104 -7.68 10.27 11.51
N PHE A 105 -7.87 10.62 10.26
CA PHE A 105 -6.82 10.50 9.24
C PHE A 105 -5.64 11.43 9.54
N GLU A 106 -5.91 12.60 10.12
CA GLU A 106 -4.94 13.59 10.55
C GLU A 106 -4.04 13.08 11.68
N GLU A 107 -4.60 12.34 12.64
CA GLU A 107 -3.83 11.70 13.72
C GLU A 107 -2.88 10.62 13.17
N VAL A 108 -3.36 9.82 12.21
CA VAL A 108 -2.52 8.79 11.56
C VAL A 108 -1.43 9.45 10.70
N ALA A 109 -1.72 10.56 10.03
CA ALA A 109 -0.70 11.33 9.33
C ALA A 109 0.36 11.86 10.31
N ALA A 110 -0.05 12.39 11.46
CA ALA A 110 0.84 12.83 12.52
C ALA A 110 1.72 11.69 13.02
N LEU A 111 1.12 10.54 13.32
CA LEU A 111 1.84 9.35 13.77
C LEU A 111 2.94 8.97 12.78
N LEU A 112 2.64 8.88 11.49
CA LEU A 112 3.62 8.51 10.47
C LEU A 112 4.73 9.56 10.32
N TRP A 113 4.43 10.85 10.45
CA TRP A 113 5.40 11.93 10.24
C TRP A 113 6.23 12.26 11.47
N THR A 114 5.68 12.14 12.67
CA THR A 114 6.34 12.55 13.91
C THR A 114 6.65 11.40 14.88
N GLY A 115 6.01 10.25 14.70
CA GLY A 115 6.05 9.14 15.66
C GLY A 115 5.06 9.26 16.81
N GLU A 116 4.25 10.32 16.84
CA GLU A 116 3.30 10.59 17.92
C GLU A 116 1.86 10.57 17.39
N LEU A 117 1.00 9.80 18.05
CA LEU A 117 -0.44 9.78 17.77
C LEU A 117 -1.10 10.99 18.42
N ARG A 118 -1.19 12.08 17.68
CA ARG A 118 -1.78 13.36 18.13
C ARG A 118 -2.43 14.10 16.97
N ALA A 119 -3.38 14.96 17.24
CA ALA A 119 -3.90 15.84 16.22
C ALA A 119 -2.81 16.80 15.70
N ILE A 120 -2.68 16.92 14.39
CA ILE A 120 -1.86 17.94 13.73
C ILE A 120 -2.80 19.01 13.18
N ALA A 121 -2.46 20.26 13.46
CA ALA A 121 -3.07 21.37 12.74
C ALA A 121 -2.61 21.34 11.28
N LEU A 122 -3.52 20.98 10.38
CA LEU A 122 -3.25 21.08 8.95
C LEU A 122 -3.37 22.56 8.56
N PRO A 123 -2.44 23.11 7.78
CA PRO A 123 -2.57 24.48 7.28
C PRO A 123 -3.76 24.55 6.34
N LEU A 124 -4.78 25.25 6.78
CA LEU A 124 -6.13 25.29 6.22
C LEU A 124 -6.22 26.02 4.87
N ARG A 125 -5.18 26.72 4.48
CA ARG A 125 -5.09 27.41 3.20
C ARG A 125 -3.88 26.90 2.43
N ALA A 126 -4.11 25.85 1.66
CA ALA A 126 -3.22 25.60 0.53
C ALA A 126 -3.31 26.85 -0.37
N HIS A 127 -2.16 27.44 -0.73
CA HIS A 127 -2.11 28.52 -1.69
C HIS A 127 -2.49 28.00 -3.09
N LEU A 128 -3.76 27.66 -3.27
CA LEU A 128 -4.35 27.27 -4.55
C LEU A 128 -4.38 28.40 -5.57
N ALA A 129 -3.82 29.56 -5.23
CA ALA A 129 -4.05 30.79 -5.94
C ALA A 129 -3.83 30.72 -7.46
N LEU A 130 -3.30 29.60 -8.02
CA LEU A 130 -2.74 29.76 -9.34
C LEU A 130 -2.72 28.53 -10.27
N ILE A 131 -3.48 27.46 -10.01
CA ILE A 131 -3.47 26.34 -10.95
C ILE A 131 -4.66 26.50 -11.89
N PRO A 132 -4.42 26.85 -13.17
CA PRO A 132 -5.47 26.77 -14.15
C PRO A 132 -5.85 25.28 -14.26
N GLN A 133 -7.07 24.92 -13.89
CA GLN A 133 -7.60 23.61 -14.21
C GLN A 133 -8.15 23.67 -15.62
N SER A 134 -7.67 22.79 -16.48
CA SER A 134 -8.43 22.44 -17.66
C SER A 134 -9.69 21.72 -17.18
N PRO A 135 -10.89 22.12 -17.60
CA PRO A 135 -12.11 21.38 -17.29
C PRO A 135 -12.10 19.94 -17.77
N GLU A 136 -11.19 19.60 -18.69
CA GLU A 136 -11.00 18.29 -19.29
C GLU A 136 -9.97 17.42 -18.58
N SER A 137 -9.17 17.98 -17.65
CA SER A 137 -8.14 17.21 -16.94
C SER A 137 -8.79 16.27 -15.91
N GLY A 138 -8.34 15.01 -15.90
CA GLY A 138 -8.66 14.06 -14.84
C GLY A 138 -8.11 14.50 -13.47
N LEU A 139 -8.60 13.88 -12.42
CA LEU A 139 -8.24 14.26 -11.05
C LEU A 139 -6.75 13.99 -10.74
N LEU A 140 -6.21 12.86 -11.22
CA LEU A 140 -4.80 12.53 -11.03
C LEU A 140 -3.88 13.48 -11.80
N GLU A 141 -4.26 13.90 -13.00
CA GLU A 141 -3.55 14.91 -13.76
C GLU A 141 -3.56 16.25 -13.02
N SER A 142 -4.70 16.64 -12.46
CA SER A 142 -4.84 17.84 -11.64
C SER A 142 -3.94 17.78 -10.39
N PHE A 143 -3.80 16.63 -9.75
CA PHE A 143 -2.85 16.43 -8.65
C PHE A 143 -1.40 16.64 -9.10
N ALA A 144 -1.01 16.05 -10.23
CA ALA A 144 0.35 16.18 -10.77
C ALA A 144 0.69 17.64 -11.12
N GLN A 145 -0.23 18.34 -11.78
CA GLN A 145 -0.09 19.76 -12.10
C GLN A 145 0.05 20.62 -10.83
N ALA A 146 -0.78 20.36 -9.81
CA ALA A 146 -0.75 21.06 -8.53
C ALA A 146 0.59 20.84 -7.81
N LEU A 147 1.06 19.61 -7.72
CA LEU A 147 2.34 19.28 -7.08
C LEU A 147 3.52 19.94 -7.79
N THR A 148 3.54 19.91 -9.13
CA THR A 148 4.58 20.55 -9.93
C THR A 148 4.59 22.06 -9.71
N HIS A 149 3.43 22.69 -9.78
CA HIS A 149 3.30 24.14 -9.64
C HIS A 149 3.67 24.61 -8.23
N ALA A 150 3.15 23.92 -7.20
CA ALA A 150 3.45 24.26 -5.82
C ALA A 150 4.93 24.00 -5.47
N GLY A 151 5.51 22.90 -5.96
CA GLY A 151 6.92 22.59 -5.76
C GLY A 151 7.88 23.66 -6.24
N ALA A 152 7.49 24.42 -7.28
CA ALA A 152 8.28 25.53 -7.81
C ALA A 152 8.05 26.87 -7.07
N ARG A 153 6.97 27.02 -6.31
CA ARG A 153 6.51 28.32 -5.77
C ARG A 153 6.31 28.35 -4.26
N ASP A 154 6.16 27.20 -3.61
CA ASP A 154 5.99 27.12 -2.16
C ASP A 154 7.34 27.24 -1.45
N LEU A 155 7.75 28.47 -1.19
CA LEU A 155 9.02 28.75 -0.51
C LEU A 155 9.09 28.17 0.91
N GLN A 156 7.95 27.99 1.60
CA GLN A 156 7.92 27.38 2.93
C GLN A 156 8.21 25.89 2.88
N ALA A 157 7.78 25.23 1.81
CA ALA A 157 8.09 23.81 1.61
C ALA A 157 9.56 23.53 1.29
N SER A 158 10.36 24.57 1.02
CA SER A 158 11.81 24.50 0.83
C SER A 158 12.60 24.39 2.14
N ASP A 159 11.95 24.58 3.28
CA ASP A 159 12.59 24.45 4.59
C ASP A 159 12.85 22.97 4.91
N ALA A 160 14.11 22.55 4.71
CA ALA A 160 14.55 21.18 4.94
C ALA A 160 14.82 20.83 6.41
N ARG A 161 14.67 21.77 7.35
CA ARG A 161 14.90 21.50 8.77
C ARG A 161 13.94 20.43 9.29
N PRO A 162 14.41 19.46 10.11
CA PRO A 162 13.54 18.36 10.60
C PRO A 162 12.24 18.85 11.26
N GLY A 163 12.30 19.93 12.06
CA GLY A 163 11.12 20.48 12.74
C GLY A 163 10.09 21.13 11.80
N ALA A 164 10.46 21.52 10.58
CA ALA A 164 9.56 22.10 9.59
C ALA A 164 8.88 21.03 8.70
N GLN A 165 9.47 19.84 8.60
CA GLN A 165 9.03 18.80 7.67
C GLN A 165 7.57 18.33 7.88
N PRO A 166 7.07 18.06 9.11
CA PRO A 166 5.67 17.70 9.30
C PRO A 166 4.70 18.78 8.83
N GLY A 167 5.03 20.06 9.06
CA GLY A 167 4.24 21.19 8.56
C GLY A 167 4.24 21.28 7.03
N ASN A 168 5.38 21.03 6.40
CA ASN A 168 5.50 20.98 4.95
C ASN A 168 4.70 19.79 4.36
N ALA A 169 4.75 18.62 5.00
CA ALA A 169 3.95 17.47 4.61
C ALA A 169 2.45 17.76 4.70
N ALA A 170 2.01 18.41 5.77
CA ALA A 170 0.62 18.85 5.95
C ALA A 170 0.17 19.82 4.83
N ARG A 171 1.06 20.70 4.36
CA ARG A 171 0.78 21.60 3.22
C ARG A 171 0.57 20.84 1.91
N VAL A 172 1.43 19.85 1.62
CA VAL A 172 1.29 19.00 0.43
C VAL A 172 -0.02 18.21 0.47
N LEU A 173 -0.33 17.61 1.61
CA LEU A 173 -1.58 16.86 1.79
C LEU A 173 -2.80 17.76 1.60
N SER A 174 -2.84 18.92 2.28
CA SER A 174 -3.93 19.90 2.18
C SER A 174 -4.13 20.42 0.76
N LEU A 175 -3.04 20.56 -0.02
CA LEU A 175 -3.09 20.96 -1.42
C LEU A 175 -3.90 19.96 -2.26
N LEU A 176 -3.66 18.67 -2.10
CA LEU A 176 -4.36 17.64 -2.90
C LEU A 176 -5.86 17.58 -2.57
N PHE A 177 -6.24 17.71 -1.30
CA PHE A 177 -7.67 17.81 -0.93
C PHE A 177 -8.33 19.07 -1.50
N ALA A 178 -7.64 20.19 -1.48
CA ALA A 178 -8.13 21.42 -2.08
C ALA A 178 -8.24 21.33 -3.62
N VAL A 179 -7.38 20.54 -4.29
CA VAL A 179 -7.55 20.21 -5.72
C VAL A 179 -8.84 19.45 -5.96
N VAL A 180 -9.19 18.46 -5.10
CA VAL A 180 -10.48 17.75 -5.22
C VAL A 180 -11.68 18.68 -5.10
N GLU A 181 -11.67 19.57 -4.09
CA GLU A 181 -12.74 20.56 -3.88
C GLU A 181 -12.88 21.47 -5.11
N ARG A 182 -11.78 21.97 -5.61
CA ARG A 182 -11.75 22.83 -6.80
C ARG A 182 -12.20 22.11 -8.07
N HIS A 183 -11.76 20.86 -8.27
CA HIS A 183 -12.19 20.04 -9.42
C HIS A 183 -13.71 19.84 -9.46
N ARG A 184 -14.36 19.92 -8.31
CA ARG A 184 -15.81 19.85 -8.16
C ARG A 184 -16.49 21.23 -8.12
N GLY A 185 -15.73 22.31 -8.24
CA GLY A 185 -16.25 23.68 -8.20
C GLY A 185 -16.88 24.08 -6.86
N ILE A 186 -16.52 23.41 -5.77
CA ILE A 186 -17.04 23.72 -4.43
C ILE A 186 -16.06 24.57 -3.63
N PRO A 187 -16.54 25.49 -2.77
CA PRO A 187 -15.68 26.24 -1.87
C PRO A 187 -14.98 25.31 -0.88
N GLY A 188 -13.71 25.61 -0.56
CA GLY A 188 -12.99 24.93 0.49
C GLY A 188 -13.70 25.03 1.83
N ALA A 189 -13.60 23.99 2.65
CA ALA A 189 -14.18 23.91 3.98
C ALA A 189 -13.07 23.62 5.01
N PRO A 190 -12.25 24.64 5.36
CA PRO A 190 -11.07 24.44 6.18
C PRO A 190 -11.36 23.94 7.59
N ASP A 191 -12.54 24.15 8.12
CA ASP A 191 -12.94 23.74 9.47
C ASP A 191 -13.38 22.27 9.54
N LEU A 192 -13.51 21.60 8.40
CA LEU A 192 -13.86 20.18 8.33
C LEU A 192 -12.61 19.30 8.28
N ALA A 193 -12.71 18.09 8.84
CA ALA A 193 -11.71 17.06 8.68
C ALA A 193 -11.54 16.68 7.19
N LEU A 194 -10.36 16.17 6.79
CA LEU A 194 -10.06 15.91 5.38
C LEU A 194 -11.03 14.93 4.73
N HIS A 195 -11.43 13.88 5.45
CA HIS A 195 -12.40 12.91 4.95
C HIS A 195 -13.82 13.53 4.78
N GLU A 196 -14.19 14.48 5.63
CA GLU A 196 -15.46 15.21 5.50
C GLU A 196 -15.43 16.15 4.29
N ARG A 197 -14.31 16.85 4.08
CA ARG A 197 -14.06 17.67 2.89
C ARG A 197 -14.18 16.83 1.61
N LEU A 198 -13.57 15.63 1.62
CA LEU A 198 -13.64 14.68 0.52
C LEU A 198 -15.08 14.21 0.28
N GLY A 199 -15.78 13.80 1.35
CA GLY A 199 -17.20 13.39 1.29
C GLY A 199 -18.09 14.49 0.70
N ARG A 200 -17.92 15.72 1.15
CA ARG A 200 -18.63 16.89 0.60
C ARG A 200 -18.31 17.09 -0.88
N ALA A 201 -17.05 17.01 -1.28
CA ALA A 201 -16.62 17.19 -2.66
C ALA A 201 -17.18 16.11 -3.59
N TRP A 202 -17.29 14.89 -3.11
CA TRP A 202 -17.79 13.77 -3.88
C TRP A 202 -19.30 13.57 -3.78
N GLY A 203 -19.99 14.31 -2.93
CA GLY A 203 -21.42 14.17 -2.70
C GLY A 203 -21.77 12.89 -1.96
N ALA A 204 -20.87 12.40 -1.11
CA ALA A 204 -21.10 11.22 -0.29
C ALA A 204 -22.23 11.49 0.72
N ALA A 205 -23.11 10.52 0.91
CA ALA A 205 -24.08 10.58 2.00
C ALA A 205 -23.33 10.61 3.36
N PRO A 206 -23.87 11.29 4.39
CA PRO A 206 -23.22 11.36 5.70
C PRO A 206 -22.81 9.98 6.28
N LEU A 207 -23.64 8.98 6.07
CA LEU A 207 -23.40 7.58 6.46
C LEU A 207 -22.12 6.99 5.84
N HIS A 208 -21.76 7.43 4.63
CA HIS A 208 -20.62 6.90 3.90
C HIS A 208 -19.33 7.70 4.10
N THR A 209 -19.38 8.83 4.80
CA THR A 209 -18.20 9.68 5.01
C THR A 209 -17.13 8.98 5.86
N ASP A 210 -17.53 8.15 6.83
CA ASP A 210 -16.60 7.33 7.62
C ASP A 210 -15.87 6.26 6.79
N LEU A 211 -16.50 5.73 5.75
CA LEU A 211 -15.83 4.82 4.81
C LEU A 211 -14.62 5.49 4.14
N LEU A 212 -14.76 6.78 3.78
CA LEU A 212 -13.64 7.54 3.21
C LEU A 212 -12.51 7.71 4.22
N ARG A 213 -12.81 8.01 5.48
CA ARG A 213 -11.80 8.12 6.55
C ARG A 213 -11.04 6.82 6.73
N ARG A 214 -11.76 5.69 6.84
CA ARG A 214 -11.14 4.36 6.97
C ARG A 214 -10.29 4.00 5.76
N ALA A 215 -10.77 4.26 4.54
CA ALA A 215 -10.05 4.01 3.31
C ALA A 215 -8.74 4.80 3.24
N LEU A 216 -8.76 6.09 3.61
CA LEU A 216 -7.57 6.95 3.68
C LEU A 216 -6.54 6.39 4.67
N ILE A 217 -6.97 5.97 5.86
CA ILE A 217 -6.09 5.41 6.90
C ILE A 217 -5.49 4.07 6.45
N LEU A 218 -6.30 3.15 5.95
CA LEU A 218 -5.86 1.81 5.56
C LEU A 218 -4.94 1.81 4.33
N THR A 219 -4.94 2.90 3.57
CA THR A 219 -4.03 3.10 2.42
C THR A 219 -2.86 4.04 2.71
N ALA A 220 -2.77 4.60 3.93
CA ALA A 220 -1.78 5.63 4.27
C ALA A 220 -0.35 5.18 4.00
N ASP A 221 0.00 3.93 4.32
CA ASP A 221 1.29 3.36 3.92
C ASP A 221 1.23 1.85 3.72
N HIS A 222 2.27 1.29 3.08
CA HIS A 222 2.41 -0.15 2.88
C HIS A 222 3.87 -0.52 2.56
N GLU A 223 4.77 -0.23 3.47
CA GLU A 223 6.21 -0.51 3.36
C GLU A 223 6.83 0.09 2.06
N LEU A 224 7.94 -0.48 1.60
CA LEU A 224 8.65 -0.04 0.40
C LEU A 224 8.02 -0.57 -0.89
N ASN A 225 6.72 -0.35 -1.08
CA ASN A 225 6.13 -0.56 -2.40
C ASN A 225 6.76 0.39 -3.44
N VAL A 226 6.50 0.15 -4.73
CA VAL A 226 7.17 0.89 -5.81
C VAL A 226 6.99 2.40 -5.71
N SER A 227 5.83 2.91 -5.30
CA SER A 227 5.61 4.36 -5.18
C SER A 227 6.29 4.96 -3.95
N SER A 228 6.29 4.28 -2.81
CA SER A 228 7.02 4.70 -1.61
C SER A 228 8.53 4.67 -1.83
N PHE A 229 9.05 3.65 -2.51
CA PHE A 229 10.46 3.59 -2.89
C PHE A 229 10.85 4.71 -3.86
N THR A 230 10.00 5.03 -4.85
CA THR A 230 10.21 6.17 -5.76
C THR A 230 10.28 7.48 -4.99
N ALA A 231 9.37 7.71 -4.04
CA ALA A 231 9.39 8.90 -3.19
C ALA A 231 10.70 9.01 -2.38
N ARG A 232 11.21 7.91 -1.83
CA ARG A 232 12.52 7.86 -1.15
C ARG A 232 13.68 8.18 -2.09
N CYS A 233 13.69 7.61 -3.30
CA CYS A 233 14.73 7.90 -4.30
C CYS A 233 14.79 9.40 -4.61
N ILE A 234 13.64 10.03 -4.83
CA ILE A 234 13.55 11.47 -5.11
C ILE A 234 14.04 12.27 -3.90
N ALA A 235 13.53 12.00 -2.71
CA ALA A 235 13.93 12.70 -1.50
C ALA A 235 15.43 12.55 -1.19
N SER A 236 16.02 11.38 -1.47
CA SER A 236 17.46 11.11 -1.25
C SER A 236 18.37 12.02 -2.09
N SER A 237 17.86 12.58 -3.20
CA SER A 237 18.59 13.55 -4.02
C SER A 237 18.53 14.99 -3.46
N GLY A 238 17.82 15.23 -2.38
CA GLY A 238 17.58 16.56 -1.81
C GLY A 238 16.38 17.29 -2.40
N ALA A 239 15.57 16.63 -3.23
CA ALA A 239 14.34 17.23 -3.76
C ALA A 239 13.26 17.34 -2.68
N GLY A 240 12.44 18.41 -2.76
CA GLY A 240 11.39 18.71 -1.77
C GLY A 240 10.22 17.74 -1.78
N LEU A 241 9.37 17.82 -0.75
CA LEU A 241 8.25 16.90 -0.52
C LEU A 241 7.20 16.90 -1.65
N HIS A 242 6.98 18.02 -2.32
CA HIS A 242 6.10 18.09 -3.50
C HIS A 242 6.60 17.17 -4.63
N HIS A 243 7.91 17.17 -4.90
CA HIS A 243 8.51 16.32 -5.92
C HIS A 243 8.49 14.84 -5.53
N ALA A 244 8.71 14.54 -4.24
CA ALA A 244 8.60 13.17 -3.72
C ALA A 244 7.17 12.63 -3.86
N ALA A 245 6.15 13.43 -3.50
CA ALA A 245 4.75 13.09 -3.69
C ALA A 245 4.39 12.92 -5.18
N LEU A 246 4.90 13.79 -6.06
CA LEU A 246 4.70 13.68 -7.52
C LEU A 246 5.27 12.36 -8.05
N GLY A 247 6.49 11.98 -7.66
CA GLY A 247 7.08 10.71 -8.06
C GLY A 247 6.32 9.51 -7.56
N GLY A 248 5.83 9.55 -6.31
CA GLY A 248 4.93 8.54 -5.76
C GLY A 248 3.63 8.43 -6.57
N LEU A 249 3.01 9.55 -6.92
CA LEU A 249 1.81 9.63 -7.75
C LEU A 249 2.04 9.06 -9.16
N CYS A 250 3.16 9.37 -9.80
CA CYS A 250 3.52 8.81 -11.10
C CYS A 250 3.65 7.29 -11.05
N ALA A 251 4.34 6.76 -10.03
CA ALA A 251 4.49 5.32 -9.85
C ALA A 251 3.17 4.62 -9.51
N LEU A 252 2.28 5.28 -8.77
CA LEU A 252 0.96 4.74 -8.40
C LEU A 252 0.11 4.45 -9.65
N GLN A 253 0.21 5.24 -10.70
CA GLN A 253 -0.55 5.09 -11.94
C GLN A 253 -0.15 3.86 -12.79
N GLY A 254 0.82 3.08 -12.36
CA GLY A 254 1.22 1.86 -13.04
C GLY A 254 0.19 0.73 -12.92
N VAL A 255 0.01 -0.07 -13.99
CA VAL A 255 -0.90 -1.22 -14.06
C VAL A 255 -0.59 -2.33 -13.04
N ARG A 256 0.61 -2.36 -12.49
CA ARG A 256 1.03 -3.29 -11.43
C ARG A 256 0.96 -2.66 -10.04
N HIS A 257 0.26 -1.54 -9.91
CA HIS A 257 0.09 -0.80 -8.67
C HIS A 257 -1.31 -0.20 -8.61
N GLY A 258 -1.48 1.09 -8.31
CA GLY A 258 -2.77 1.72 -8.02
C GLY A 258 -3.81 1.66 -9.14
N LEU A 259 -3.42 1.57 -10.42
CA LEU A 259 -4.37 1.39 -11.53
C LEU A 259 -5.21 0.10 -11.38
N GLY A 260 -4.76 -0.85 -10.56
CA GLY A 260 -5.55 -2.01 -10.17
C GLY A 260 -6.92 -1.66 -9.63
N THR A 261 -7.07 -0.53 -8.91
CA THR A 261 -8.35 -0.09 -8.35
C THR A 261 -9.37 0.32 -9.43
N GLU A 262 -8.93 0.95 -10.51
CA GLU A 262 -9.82 1.27 -11.66
C GLU A 262 -10.24 0.01 -12.40
N LEU A 263 -9.32 -0.93 -12.61
CA LEU A 263 -9.62 -2.23 -13.19
C LEU A 263 -10.61 -3.03 -12.33
N CYS A 264 -10.61 -2.86 -11.00
CA CYS A 264 -11.63 -3.41 -10.11
C CYS A 264 -12.98 -2.76 -10.34
N SER A 265 -13.03 -1.45 -10.55
CA SER A 265 -14.27 -0.75 -10.87
C SER A 265 -14.87 -1.26 -12.18
N GLU A 266 -14.04 -1.45 -13.23
CA GLU A 266 -14.47 -2.05 -14.50
C GLU A 266 -14.98 -3.49 -14.30
N LEU A 267 -14.32 -4.28 -13.47
CA LEU A 267 -14.73 -5.65 -13.16
C LEU A 267 -16.08 -5.68 -12.42
N LEU A 268 -16.30 -4.78 -11.46
CA LEU A 268 -17.58 -4.63 -10.78
C LEU A 268 -18.71 -4.22 -11.76
N ASP A 269 -18.43 -3.27 -12.65
CA ASP A 269 -19.38 -2.87 -13.71
C ASP A 269 -19.72 -4.04 -14.65
N LEU A 270 -18.73 -4.85 -14.98
CA LEU A 270 -18.92 -6.02 -15.81
C LEU A 270 -19.75 -7.09 -15.07
N ALA A 271 -19.48 -7.30 -13.78
CA ALA A 271 -20.21 -8.24 -12.94
C ALA A 271 -21.69 -7.82 -12.77
N GLU A 272 -21.96 -6.53 -12.60
CA GLU A 272 -23.32 -6.01 -12.54
C GLU A 272 -24.10 -6.24 -13.84
N ARG A 273 -23.47 -6.02 -14.99
CA ARG A 273 -24.13 -6.16 -16.30
C ARG A 273 -24.38 -7.58 -16.74
N GLN A 274 -23.50 -8.53 -16.44
CA GLN A 274 -23.53 -9.89 -17.01
C GLN A 274 -23.40 -11.03 -16.00
N GLY A 275 -23.32 -10.71 -14.72
CA GLY A 275 -23.10 -11.65 -13.62
C GLY A 275 -21.62 -12.00 -13.38
N ALA A 276 -21.31 -12.40 -12.16
CA ALA A 276 -19.95 -12.62 -11.66
C ALA A 276 -19.14 -13.64 -12.50
N ALA A 277 -19.74 -14.79 -12.84
CA ALA A 277 -19.06 -15.85 -13.59
C ALA A 277 -18.62 -15.41 -15.00
N ARG A 278 -19.48 -14.69 -15.73
CA ARG A 278 -19.15 -14.19 -17.08
C ARG A 278 -18.12 -13.05 -16.99
N ALA A 279 -18.25 -12.18 -16.01
CA ALA A 279 -17.28 -11.12 -15.74
C ALA A 279 -15.89 -11.69 -15.47
N LEU A 280 -15.79 -12.65 -14.55
CA LEU A 280 -14.53 -13.34 -14.24
C LEU A 280 -13.94 -13.99 -15.49
N SER A 281 -14.73 -14.77 -16.24
CA SER A 281 -14.27 -15.43 -17.48
C SER A 281 -13.76 -14.43 -18.52
N SER A 282 -14.39 -13.25 -18.62
CA SER A 282 -13.99 -12.20 -19.57
C SER A 282 -12.66 -11.57 -19.19
N VAL A 283 -12.45 -11.32 -17.89
CA VAL A 283 -11.22 -10.71 -17.36
C VAL A 283 -10.06 -11.69 -17.40
N MET A 284 -10.28 -12.98 -17.07
CA MET A 284 -9.23 -14.02 -17.12
C MET A 284 -8.68 -14.28 -18.52
N ARG A 285 -9.42 -13.94 -19.58
CA ARG A 285 -8.91 -13.96 -20.97
C ARG A 285 -7.89 -12.85 -21.25
N ARG A 286 -7.94 -11.75 -20.51
CA ARG A 286 -7.06 -10.58 -20.70
C ARG A 286 -5.92 -10.52 -19.68
N PHE A 287 -6.17 -11.00 -18.47
CA PHE A 287 -5.24 -10.95 -17.34
C PHE A 287 -5.04 -12.35 -16.76
N ARG A 288 -3.85 -12.62 -16.24
CA ARG A 288 -3.54 -13.90 -15.56
C ARG A 288 -4.24 -14.05 -14.21
N ARG A 289 -4.65 -12.93 -13.60
CA ARG A 289 -5.36 -12.85 -12.32
C ARG A 289 -6.43 -11.79 -12.40
N PRO A 290 -7.56 -11.96 -11.71
CA PRO A 290 -8.57 -10.92 -11.63
C PRO A 290 -8.03 -9.74 -10.81
N PRO A 291 -8.23 -8.47 -11.24
CA PRO A 291 -7.87 -7.31 -10.43
C PRO A 291 -8.65 -7.31 -9.12
N GLY A 292 -8.02 -6.84 -8.04
CA GLY A 292 -8.63 -6.76 -6.72
C GLY A 292 -8.63 -8.05 -5.91
N PHE A 293 -7.91 -9.09 -6.36
CA PHE A 293 -7.86 -10.37 -5.66
C PHE A 293 -6.42 -10.87 -5.47
N GLY A 294 -6.20 -11.51 -4.31
CA GLY A 294 -4.92 -12.04 -3.89
C GLY A 294 -3.91 -10.96 -3.51
N HIS A 295 -3.03 -11.28 -2.58
CA HIS A 295 -1.92 -10.41 -2.19
C HIS A 295 -0.75 -11.23 -1.66
N ARG A 296 0.47 -10.97 -2.14
CA ARG A 296 1.66 -11.75 -1.77
C ARG A 296 1.98 -11.73 -0.28
N LEU A 297 1.78 -10.57 0.37
CA LEU A 297 2.06 -10.39 1.80
C LEU A 297 0.89 -10.85 2.69
N TYR A 298 -0.28 -11.14 2.11
CA TYR A 298 -1.48 -11.55 2.83
C TYR A 298 -2.10 -12.80 2.18
N PRO A 299 -1.45 -13.97 2.30
CA PRO A 299 -1.95 -15.20 1.68
C PRO A 299 -3.31 -15.65 2.26
N GLU A 300 -3.61 -15.29 3.51
CA GLU A 300 -4.87 -15.59 4.20
C GLU A 300 -5.93 -14.47 4.04
N GLY A 301 -5.68 -13.46 3.18
CA GLY A 301 -6.56 -12.31 2.93
C GLY A 301 -5.97 -10.98 3.38
N ASP A 302 -6.27 -9.92 2.64
CA ASP A 302 -5.80 -8.56 2.92
C ASP A 302 -6.65 -7.92 4.05
N PRO A 303 -6.09 -7.67 5.25
CA PRO A 303 -6.85 -7.14 6.38
C PRO A 303 -7.45 -5.77 6.12
N ARG A 304 -6.84 -4.97 5.24
CA ARG A 304 -7.33 -3.64 4.85
C ARG A 304 -8.61 -3.75 4.02
N GLY A 305 -8.58 -4.63 3.03
CA GLY A 305 -9.74 -4.92 2.18
C GLY A 305 -10.89 -5.49 3.00
N GLN A 306 -10.60 -6.45 3.87
CA GLN A 306 -11.61 -7.07 4.74
C GLN A 306 -12.26 -6.03 5.67
N ALA A 307 -11.47 -5.19 6.36
CA ALA A 307 -12.00 -4.17 7.26
C ALA A 307 -12.92 -3.16 6.56
N LEU A 308 -12.60 -2.78 5.31
CA LEU A 308 -13.47 -1.89 4.53
C LEU A 308 -14.76 -2.60 4.09
N LEU A 309 -14.68 -3.83 3.62
CA LEU A 309 -15.86 -4.61 3.21
C LEU A 309 -16.80 -4.87 4.39
N ASP A 310 -16.25 -5.22 5.57
CA ASP A 310 -17.02 -5.42 6.80
C ASP A 310 -17.74 -4.13 7.21
N GLN A 311 -17.09 -2.97 7.10
CA GLN A 311 -17.70 -1.69 7.39
C GLN A 311 -18.80 -1.32 6.40
N VAL A 312 -18.63 -1.59 5.10
CA VAL A 312 -19.68 -1.41 4.10
C VAL A 312 -20.89 -2.27 4.45
N MET A 313 -20.66 -3.53 4.78
CA MET A 313 -21.72 -4.47 5.17
C MET A 313 -22.46 -4.01 6.44
N ALA A 314 -21.75 -3.51 7.42
CA ALA A 314 -22.35 -3.00 8.66
C ALA A 314 -23.17 -1.73 8.46
N THR A 315 -22.76 -0.85 7.54
CA THR A 315 -23.43 0.46 7.33
C THR A 315 -24.51 0.43 6.27
N SER A 316 -24.40 -0.44 5.27
CA SER A 316 -25.27 -0.41 4.09
C SER A 316 -25.46 -1.82 3.50
N PRO A 317 -26.04 -2.78 4.25
CA PRO A 317 -26.12 -4.18 3.84
C PRO A 317 -26.96 -4.39 2.56
N ASP A 318 -27.94 -3.53 2.31
CA ASP A 318 -28.89 -3.66 1.20
C ASP A 318 -28.44 -2.96 -0.09
N LEU A 319 -27.19 -2.46 -0.14
CA LEU A 319 -26.68 -1.80 -1.35
C LEU A 319 -26.50 -2.82 -2.50
N PRO A 320 -27.10 -2.58 -3.69
CA PRO A 320 -26.93 -3.45 -4.86
C PRO A 320 -25.45 -3.66 -5.22
N ALA A 321 -24.61 -2.62 -5.07
CA ALA A 321 -23.18 -2.70 -5.32
C ALA A 321 -22.46 -3.69 -4.37
N LEU A 322 -22.91 -3.83 -3.12
CA LEU A 322 -22.38 -4.80 -2.18
C LEU A 322 -22.73 -6.23 -2.61
N GLN A 323 -23.97 -6.48 -3.07
CA GLN A 323 -24.37 -7.80 -3.57
C GLN A 323 -23.52 -8.22 -4.78
N VAL A 324 -23.30 -7.30 -5.73
CA VAL A 324 -22.40 -7.55 -6.89
C VAL A 324 -20.98 -7.91 -6.44
N ALA A 325 -20.43 -7.17 -5.48
CA ALA A 325 -19.10 -7.45 -4.94
C ALA A 325 -19.05 -8.81 -4.21
N HIS A 326 -20.08 -9.13 -3.43
CA HIS A 326 -20.21 -10.41 -2.73
C HIS A 326 -20.25 -11.59 -3.71
N ASP A 327 -21.09 -11.52 -4.74
CA ASP A 327 -21.22 -12.57 -5.76
C ASP A 327 -19.90 -12.76 -6.52
N LEU A 328 -19.20 -11.67 -6.82
CA LEU A 328 -17.89 -11.71 -7.46
C LEU A 328 -16.84 -12.35 -6.54
N CYS A 329 -16.81 -11.99 -5.26
CA CYS A 329 -15.89 -12.59 -4.27
C CYS A 329 -16.16 -14.10 -4.12
N ALA A 330 -17.42 -14.51 -4.04
CA ALA A 330 -17.79 -15.92 -3.95
C ALA A 330 -17.33 -16.71 -5.20
N GLU A 331 -17.52 -16.14 -6.39
CA GLU A 331 -17.11 -16.76 -7.65
C GLU A 331 -15.58 -16.89 -7.74
N VAL A 332 -14.82 -15.83 -7.44
CA VAL A 332 -13.36 -15.86 -7.47
C VAL A 332 -12.79 -16.83 -6.43
N LYS A 333 -13.36 -16.87 -5.22
CA LYS A 333 -12.96 -17.81 -4.19
C LYS A 333 -13.22 -19.27 -4.63
N ARG A 334 -14.36 -19.53 -5.27
CA ARG A 334 -14.74 -20.86 -5.76
C ARG A 334 -13.81 -21.34 -6.88
N GLU A 335 -13.51 -20.47 -7.84
CA GLU A 335 -12.74 -20.84 -9.04
C GLU A 335 -11.22 -20.81 -8.84
N LEU A 336 -10.72 -19.88 -8.04
CA LEU A 336 -9.28 -19.57 -7.94
C LEU A 336 -8.73 -19.68 -6.51
N GLY A 337 -9.59 -19.79 -5.48
CA GLY A 337 -9.17 -19.77 -4.09
C GLY A 337 -8.65 -18.42 -3.60
N GLU A 338 -8.75 -17.37 -4.41
CA GLU A 338 -8.23 -16.04 -4.09
C GLU A 338 -9.26 -15.22 -3.28
N LEU A 339 -8.76 -14.38 -2.38
CA LEU A 339 -9.55 -13.50 -1.53
C LEU A 339 -9.42 -12.04 -2.00
N PRO A 340 -10.44 -11.19 -1.75
CA PRO A 340 -10.38 -9.78 -2.11
C PRO A 340 -9.24 -9.06 -1.38
N ASN A 341 -8.66 -8.06 -2.04
CA ASN A 341 -7.66 -7.18 -1.47
C ASN A 341 -8.18 -5.73 -1.35
N VAL A 342 -7.34 -4.81 -0.91
CA VAL A 342 -7.71 -3.41 -0.70
C VAL A 342 -8.18 -2.71 -1.98
N ASP A 343 -7.71 -3.12 -3.17
CA ASP A 343 -8.08 -2.47 -4.43
C ASP A 343 -9.58 -2.67 -4.75
N LEU A 344 -10.11 -3.89 -4.55
CA LEU A 344 -11.53 -4.17 -4.71
C LEU A 344 -12.37 -3.36 -3.70
N ALA A 345 -11.92 -3.30 -2.45
CA ALA A 345 -12.62 -2.56 -1.41
C ALA A 345 -12.67 -1.05 -1.71
N LEU A 346 -11.56 -0.47 -2.21
CA LEU A 346 -11.51 0.94 -2.64
C LEU A 346 -12.44 1.21 -3.83
N ALA A 347 -12.47 0.30 -4.80
CA ALA A 347 -13.38 0.40 -5.94
C ALA A 347 -14.85 0.38 -5.49
N LEU A 348 -15.19 -0.49 -4.53
CA LEU A 348 -16.52 -0.55 -3.94
C LEU A 348 -16.86 0.74 -3.17
N VAL A 349 -15.95 1.23 -2.32
CA VAL A 349 -16.15 2.50 -1.58
C VAL A 349 -16.36 3.66 -2.56
N ALA A 350 -15.51 3.79 -3.59
CA ALA A 350 -15.65 4.83 -4.61
C ALA A 350 -17.00 4.76 -5.34
N ARG A 351 -17.48 3.55 -5.64
CA ARG A 351 -18.78 3.31 -6.25
C ARG A 351 -19.95 3.71 -5.33
N ILE A 352 -19.86 3.39 -4.04
CA ILE A 352 -20.88 3.75 -3.03
C ILE A 352 -21.01 5.26 -2.86
N VAL A 353 -19.89 5.99 -2.85
CA VAL A 353 -19.90 7.45 -2.76
C VAL A 353 -20.24 8.13 -4.10
N GLY A 354 -20.44 7.33 -5.15
CA GLY A 354 -20.81 7.79 -6.49
C GLY A 354 -19.66 8.42 -7.28
N GLY A 355 -19.75 8.36 -8.61
CA GLY A 355 -18.81 8.99 -9.53
C GLY A 355 -17.99 8.01 -10.37
N PRO A 356 -17.01 8.53 -11.16
CA PRO A 356 -16.24 7.74 -12.09
C PRO A 356 -15.25 6.80 -11.39
N ALA A 357 -14.78 5.77 -12.09
CA ALA A 357 -13.80 4.79 -11.61
C ALA A 357 -12.50 5.43 -11.11
N GLU A 358 -12.08 6.56 -11.69
CA GLU A 358 -10.92 7.36 -11.26
C GLU A 358 -10.96 7.73 -9.78
N ARG A 359 -12.14 7.83 -9.15
CA ARG A 359 -12.23 8.11 -7.70
C ARG A 359 -11.58 7.05 -6.84
N SER A 360 -11.53 5.80 -7.28
CA SER A 360 -10.90 4.71 -6.55
C SER A 360 -9.38 4.90 -6.42
N ILE A 361 -8.70 5.20 -7.53
CA ILE A 361 -7.26 5.49 -7.50
C ILE A 361 -6.95 6.85 -6.88
N ALA A 362 -7.82 7.84 -7.03
CA ALA A 362 -7.67 9.13 -6.36
C ALA A 362 -7.76 8.98 -4.83
N LEU A 363 -8.71 8.18 -4.32
CA LEU A 363 -8.81 7.84 -2.90
C LEU A 363 -7.53 7.17 -2.39
N PHE A 364 -7.01 6.21 -3.17
CA PHE A 364 -5.74 5.58 -2.88
C PHE A 364 -4.59 6.60 -2.86
N ALA A 365 -4.49 7.48 -3.85
CA ALA A 365 -3.45 8.50 -3.94
C ALA A 365 -3.48 9.46 -2.73
N LEU A 366 -4.66 9.92 -2.34
CA LEU A 366 -4.84 10.81 -1.18
C LEU A 366 -4.37 10.14 0.12
N GLY A 367 -4.80 8.91 0.38
CA GLY A 367 -4.34 8.16 1.55
C GLY A 367 -2.83 7.93 1.52
N ARG A 368 -2.31 7.39 0.41
CA ARG A 368 -0.89 7.03 0.25
C ARG A 368 0.06 8.22 0.25
N THR A 369 -0.43 9.43 -0.01
CA THR A 369 0.38 10.64 0.10
C THR A 369 1.00 10.78 1.49
N VAL A 370 0.31 10.40 2.54
CA VAL A 370 0.86 10.40 3.91
C VAL A 370 2.11 9.54 4.02
N GLY A 371 2.07 8.33 3.48
CA GLY A 371 3.21 7.41 3.46
C GLY A 371 4.35 7.90 2.57
N TRP A 372 4.08 8.41 1.37
CA TRP A 372 5.12 8.99 0.51
C TRP A 372 5.88 10.10 1.21
N LEU A 373 5.16 11.00 1.90
CA LEU A 373 5.77 12.10 2.64
C LEU A 373 6.56 11.59 3.85
N ALA A 374 6.06 10.60 4.58
CA ALA A 374 6.78 9.97 5.69
C ALA A 374 8.08 9.31 5.22
N HIS A 375 8.02 8.52 4.15
CA HIS A 375 9.19 7.89 3.53
C HIS A 375 10.20 8.92 2.98
N ALA A 376 9.72 10.01 2.39
CA ALA A 376 10.58 11.10 1.92
C ALA A 376 11.32 11.76 3.08
N MET A 377 10.63 12.06 4.17
CA MET A 377 11.24 12.65 5.37
C MET A 377 12.26 11.71 6.03
N GLU A 378 11.93 10.42 6.16
CA GLU A 378 12.84 9.41 6.71
C GLU A 378 14.10 9.26 5.84
N SER A 379 13.95 9.26 4.50
CA SER A 379 15.08 9.20 3.56
C SER A 379 15.96 10.45 3.64
N ALA A 380 15.36 11.63 3.71
CA ALA A 380 16.08 12.89 3.84
C ALA A 380 16.85 12.99 5.16
N ALA A 381 16.26 12.52 6.28
CA ALA A 381 16.91 12.48 7.58
C ALA A 381 18.12 11.54 7.60
N GLY A 382 18.08 10.43 6.84
CA GLY A 382 19.21 9.50 6.71
C GLY A 382 20.42 10.06 5.94
N GLY A 383 20.24 11.14 5.17
CA GLY A 383 21.31 11.87 4.47
C GLY A 383 22.04 11.08 3.38
N GLN A 384 21.61 9.88 3.04
CA GLN A 384 22.25 9.02 2.05
C GLN A 384 21.53 9.07 0.70
N LEU A 385 22.28 9.28 -0.37
CA LEU A 385 21.77 9.19 -1.74
C LEU A 385 21.52 7.71 -2.11
N ILE A 386 20.30 7.39 -2.51
CA ILE A 386 19.94 6.07 -3.06
C ILE A 386 20.45 6.01 -4.50
N ARG A 387 21.60 5.37 -4.69
CA ARG A 387 22.27 5.26 -6.00
C ARG A 387 22.88 3.88 -6.20
N PRO A 388 22.09 2.87 -6.57
CA PRO A 388 22.61 1.56 -6.91
C PRO A 388 23.47 1.63 -8.17
N ARG A 389 24.41 0.67 -8.32
CA ARG A 389 25.19 0.51 -9.53
C ARG A 389 24.57 -0.56 -10.43
N ALA A 390 24.63 -0.35 -11.74
CA ALA A 390 24.24 -1.36 -12.71
C ALA A 390 25.44 -2.25 -13.09
N LYS A 391 25.20 -3.55 -13.32
CA LYS A 391 26.12 -4.46 -14.00
C LYS A 391 25.91 -4.29 -15.50
N TYR A 392 26.93 -3.86 -16.21
CA TYR A 392 26.84 -3.74 -17.67
C TYR A 392 26.82 -5.13 -18.33
N VAL A 393 25.83 -5.36 -19.17
CA VAL A 393 25.61 -6.62 -19.90
C VAL A 393 25.52 -6.40 -21.43
N GLY A 394 25.86 -5.20 -21.90
CA GLY A 394 25.89 -4.87 -23.32
C GLY A 394 27.19 -5.31 -23.98
N VAL A 395 27.42 -4.85 -25.23
CA VAL A 395 28.66 -5.11 -25.98
C VAL A 395 29.83 -4.45 -25.26
N PRO A 396 30.92 -5.18 -24.95
CA PRO A 396 32.11 -4.57 -24.36
C PRO A 396 32.74 -3.57 -25.30
N PRO A 397 33.44 -2.53 -24.79
CA PRO A 397 34.19 -1.62 -25.65
C PRO A 397 35.27 -2.40 -26.42
N PRO A 398 35.63 -1.93 -27.63
CA PRO A 398 36.66 -2.54 -28.45
C PRO A 398 38.04 -2.54 -27.80
#